data_75b676e3a14c3fa9ac5f58fd70d46fba
#
_entry.id   75b676e3a14c3fa9ac5f58fd70d46fba
#
_cell.length_a   1.000
_cell.length_b   1.000
_cell.length_c   1.000
_cell.angle_alpha   90.00
_cell.angle_beta   90.00
_cell.angle_gamma   90.00
#
_symmetry.space_group_name_H-M   'P 1'
#
loop_
_entity.id
_entity.type
_entity.pdbx_description
1 polymer ?
#
loop_
_entity_poly.entity_id
_entity_poly.type
_entity_poly.pdbx_seq_one_letter_code
_entity_poly.pdbx_strand_id
1 'polypeptide(L)'
;SCWVAIFDDETFTNKKIIKTDKISYACGRFKSQYYQMIWAADNGDIYVFSPSYAKTMIDPRQQTNLPAGVVRIPNGSEDFDDYYCNLEAQSNGNSFLRSWHITEDYFLLLMYDRPFSETGYTANQLAVFKAGAEKLTYVSGLPSTDIISGFGNTIHVENGKAYIAVTTTDGNPAIYKIDPVNASATKGVTVEATQITGIGKLAAATSQN
;
A
#
# COMPACT_ATOMS: atom_id res chain seq x y z
N SER A 1 -17.13 -6.90 -5.57
CA SER A 1 -17.29 -6.63 -4.13
C SER A 1 -16.07 -7.07 -3.34
N CYS A 2 -15.82 -6.40 -2.22
CA CYS A 2 -14.82 -6.78 -1.24
C CYS A 2 -15.49 -7.48 -0.06
N TRP A 3 -14.88 -8.56 0.41
CA TRP A 3 -15.34 -9.36 1.53
C TRP A 3 -14.23 -9.43 2.56
N VAL A 4 -14.57 -9.19 3.84
CA VAL A 4 -13.67 -9.30 4.97
C VAL A 4 -14.25 -10.28 5.98
N ALA A 5 -13.42 -11.21 6.45
CA ALA A 5 -13.78 -12.14 7.51
C ALA A 5 -13.21 -11.65 8.84
N ILE A 6 -14.02 -11.61 9.85
CA ILE A 6 -13.70 -11.24 11.23
C ILE A 6 -13.82 -12.51 12.08
N PHE A 7 -12.84 -12.74 12.94
CA PHE A 7 -12.79 -13.90 13.86
C PHE A 7 -12.35 -13.42 15.24
N ASP A 8 -12.65 -14.21 16.25
CA ASP A 8 -12.01 -14.10 17.55
C ASP A 8 -10.54 -14.52 17.40
N ASP A 9 -9.59 -13.73 17.90
CA ASP A 9 -8.16 -13.90 17.66
C ASP A 9 -7.57 -15.12 18.38
N GLU A 10 -8.06 -15.47 19.56
CA GLU A 10 -7.58 -16.62 20.34
C GLU A 10 -8.05 -17.98 19.79
N THR A 11 -9.27 -18.05 19.30
CA THR A 11 -9.93 -19.32 18.97
C THR A 11 -10.23 -19.50 17.50
N PHE A 12 -10.11 -18.43 16.68
CA PHE A 12 -10.54 -18.38 15.29
C PHE A 12 -12.00 -18.86 15.08
N THR A 13 -12.83 -18.64 16.10
CA THR A 13 -14.27 -18.96 16.08
C THR A 13 -15.09 -17.71 15.79
N ASN A 14 -16.43 -17.82 15.87
CA ASN A 14 -17.36 -16.71 15.69
C ASN A 14 -17.14 -15.92 14.38
N LYS A 15 -16.88 -16.66 13.29
CA LYS A 15 -16.65 -16.06 11.98
C LYS A 15 -17.83 -15.20 11.55
N LYS A 16 -17.57 -13.90 11.35
CA LYS A 16 -18.47 -12.96 10.68
C LYS A 16 -17.90 -12.57 9.34
N ILE A 17 -18.73 -12.51 8.30
CA ILE A 17 -18.33 -12.00 6.97
C ILE A 17 -19.09 -10.70 6.71
N ILE A 18 -18.35 -9.65 6.49
CA ILE A 18 -18.86 -8.36 6.04
C ILE A 18 -18.47 -8.13 4.58
N LYS A 19 -19.28 -7.36 3.85
CA LYS A 19 -19.06 -7.10 2.44
C LYS A 19 -19.41 -5.67 2.07
N THR A 20 -18.73 -5.17 1.03
CA THR A 20 -19.06 -3.89 0.41
C THR A 20 -18.94 -3.99 -1.11
N ASP A 21 -19.78 -3.25 -1.82
CA ASP A 21 -19.73 -3.12 -3.28
C ASP A 21 -19.08 -1.78 -3.72
N LYS A 22 -18.54 -1.00 -2.77
CA LYS A 22 -17.84 0.26 -3.05
C LYS A 22 -16.48 0.03 -3.74
N ILE A 23 -15.82 -1.09 -3.44
CA ILE A 23 -14.53 -1.50 -4.03
C ILE A 23 -14.58 -2.95 -4.51
N SER A 24 -13.65 -3.33 -5.38
CA SER A 24 -13.40 -4.71 -5.76
C SER A 24 -12.69 -5.46 -4.63
N TYR A 25 -12.35 -6.72 -4.83
CA TYR A 25 -11.62 -7.48 -3.81
C TYR A 25 -10.28 -6.80 -3.44
N ALA A 26 -9.88 -6.92 -2.17
CA ALA A 26 -8.72 -6.25 -1.59
C ALA A 26 -7.37 -6.84 -2.06
N CYS A 27 -7.36 -7.95 -2.76
CA CYS A 27 -6.14 -8.66 -3.14
C CYS A 27 -6.06 -8.81 -4.66
N GLY A 28 -4.84 -8.81 -5.20
CA GLY A 28 -4.60 -9.18 -6.58
C GLY A 28 -4.70 -10.70 -6.78
N ARG A 29 -5.16 -11.15 -7.94
CA ARG A 29 -5.41 -12.56 -8.26
C ARG A 29 -4.25 -13.50 -7.92
N PHE A 30 -3.04 -13.18 -8.37
CA PHE A 30 -1.86 -14.02 -8.19
C PHE A 30 -0.94 -13.56 -7.06
N LYS A 31 -1.27 -12.44 -6.42
CA LYS A 31 -0.38 -11.73 -5.50
C LYS A 31 -1.01 -11.49 -4.14
N SER A 32 -2.23 -11.99 -3.92
CA SER A 32 -2.96 -11.82 -2.66
C SER A 32 -2.18 -12.31 -1.43
N GLN A 33 -1.45 -13.40 -1.58
CA GLN A 33 -0.62 -13.96 -0.51
C GLN A 33 0.66 -13.15 -0.23
N TYR A 34 1.03 -12.21 -1.10
CA TYR A 34 2.27 -11.42 -0.95
C TYR A 34 2.02 -9.97 -0.58
N TYR A 35 0.77 -9.49 -0.68
CA TYR A 35 0.44 -8.08 -0.51
C TYR A 35 -0.65 -7.90 0.53
N GLN A 36 -0.29 -7.29 1.65
CA GLN A 36 -1.25 -6.88 2.64
C GLN A 36 -2.00 -5.64 2.13
N MET A 37 -3.34 -5.69 2.17
CA MET A 37 -4.24 -4.62 1.73
C MET A 37 -5.21 -4.19 2.83
N ILE A 38 -5.04 -4.72 4.03
CA ILE A 38 -5.83 -4.39 5.23
C ILE A 38 -4.86 -3.91 6.29
N TRP A 39 -5.08 -2.70 6.79
CA TRP A 39 -4.20 -2.04 7.73
C TRP A 39 -4.99 -1.38 8.85
N ALA A 40 -4.56 -1.55 10.08
CA ALA A 40 -5.01 -0.74 11.20
C ALA A 40 -4.20 0.57 11.24
N ALA A 41 -4.90 1.69 11.36
CA ALA A 41 -4.31 2.98 11.68
C ALA A 41 -4.07 3.12 13.18
N ASP A 42 -3.33 4.14 13.60
CA ASP A 42 -2.96 4.31 15.02
C ASP A 42 -4.18 4.58 15.93
N ASN A 43 -5.27 5.10 15.38
CA ASN A 43 -6.54 5.28 16.10
C ASN A 43 -7.39 4.01 16.19
N GLY A 44 -6.95 2.90 15.60
CA GLY A 44 -7.64 1.62 15.58
C GLY A 44 -8.66 1.44 14.45
N ASP A 45 -8.88 2.44 13.60
CA ASP A 45 -9.65 2.26 12.38
C ASP A 45 -8.93 1.31 11.42
N ILE A 46 -9.69 0.45 10.76
CA ILE A 46 -9.14 -0.50 9.79
C ILE A 46 -9.47 -0.01 8.37
N TYR A 47 -8.45 0.18 7.57
CA TYR A 47 -8.58 0.57 6.16
C TYR A 47 -8.34 -0.62 5.25
N VAL A 48 -9.27 -0.83 4.33
CA VAL A 48 -9.23 -1.92 3.35
C VAL A 48 -9.05 -1.34 1.97
N PHE A 49 -7.90 -1.63 1.36
CA PHE A 49 -7.50 -1.12 0.05
C PHE A 49 -7.83 -2.13 -1.05
N SER A 50 -8.30 -1.65 -2.19
CA SER A 50 -8.43 -2.45 -3.40
C SER A 50 -7.72 -1.77 -4.56
N PRO A 51 -6.73 -2.44 -5.18
CA PRO A 51 -6.09 -1.93 -6.39
C PRO A 51 -6.97 -2.14 -7.64
N SER A 52 -8.15 -2.72 -7.51
CA SER A 52 -9.03 -3.09 -8.62
C SER A 52 -8.33 -3.93 -9.70
N TYR A 53 -7.46 -4.81 -9.27
CA TYR A 53 -6.68 -5.68 -10.17
C TYR A 53 -7.56 -6.56 -11.07
N ALA A 54 -8.82 -6.78 -10.69
CA ALA A 54 -9.81 -7.48 -11.51
C ALA A 54 -10.09 -6.79 -12.85
N LYS A 55 -9.74 -5.53 -13.04
CA LYS A 55 -9.78 -4.87 -14.36
C LYS A 55 -8.87 -5.54 -15.40
N THR A 56 -7.82 -6.24 -14.96
CA THR A 56 -6.85 -6.93 -15.81
C THR A 56 -7.23 -8.36 -16.16
N MET A 57 -8.38 -8.86 -15.66
CA MET A 57 -8.80 -10.22 -15.91
C MET A 57 -9.28 -10.41 -17.36
N ILE A 58 -8.94 -11.56 -17.95
CA ILE A 58 -9.35 -11.93 -19.31
C ILE A 58 -10.80 -12.42 -19.30
N ASP A 59 -11.19 -13.21 -18.28
CA ASP A 59 -12.56 -13.73 -18.15
C ASP A 59 -13.51 -12.61 -17.69
N PRO A 60 -14.52 -12.24 -18.50
CA PRO A 60 -15.47 -11.16 -18.15
C PRO A 60 -16.20 -11.38 -16.82
N ARG A 61 -16.39 -12.64 -16.39
CA ARG A 61 -17.04 -12.97 -15.12
C ARG A 61 -16.19 -12.57 -13.89
N GLN A 62 -14.89 -12.38 -14.10
CA GLN A 62 -13.94 -12.00 -13.08
C GLN A 62 -13.57 -10.51 -13.13
N GLN A 63 -14.04 -9.79 -14.15
CA GLN A 63 -13.75 -8.38 -14.34
C GLN A 63 -14.55 -7.49 -13.38
N THR A 64 -14.02 -6.29 -13.15
CA THR A 64 -14.68 -5.23 -12.41
C THR A 64 -14.56 -3.90 -13.16
N ASN A 65 -15.56 -3.05 -12.98
CA ASN A 65 -15.50 -1.64 -13.39
C ASN A 65 -15.28 -0.71 -12.18
N LEU A 66 -15.22 -1.28 -10.96
CA LEU A 66 -14.99 -0.48 -9.76
C LEU A 66 -13.58 0.11 -9.79
N PRO A 67 -13.40 1.37 -9.36
CA PRO A 67 -12.08 2.00 -9.32
C PRO A 67 -11.21 1.44 -8.19
N ALA A 68 -9.91 1.67 -8.30
CA ALA A 68 -8.99 1.49 -7.17
C ALA A 68 -9.39 2.46 -6.05
N GLY A 69 -9.51 1.94 -4.83
CA GLY A 69 -10.05 2.73 -3.72
C GLY A 69 -9.82 2.09 -2.36
N VAL A 70 -10.34 2.76 -1.35
CA VAL A 70 -10.23 2.36 0.05
C VAL A 70 -11.57 2.57 0.77
N VAL A 71 -11.88 1.66 1.67
CA VAL A 71 -13.04 1.70 2.60
C VAL A 71 -12.56 1.52 4.02
N ARG A 72 -13.41 1.79 5.00
CA ARG A 72 -13.05 1.74 6.42
C ARG A 72 -14.00 0.85 7.21
N ILE A 73 -13.43 0.17 8.20
CA ILE A 73 -14.11 -0.43 9.34
C ILE A 73 -13.70 0.42 10.55
N PRO A 74 -14.60 1.18 11.19
CA PRO A 74 -14.26 2.02 12.34
C PRO A 74 -13.77 1.20 13.53
N ASN A 75 -12.91 1.78 14.34
CA ASN A 75 -12.45 1.18 15.59
C ASN A 75 -13.64 0.77 16.46
N GLY A 76 -13.63 -0.46 16.95
CA GLY A 76 -14.71 -1.07 17.73
C GLY A 76 -15.96 -1.47 16.93
N SER A 77 -15.96 -1.30 15.60
CA SER A 77 -17.00 -1.78 14.70
C SER A 77 -16.62 -3.14 14.11
N GLU A 78 -17.64 -3.93 13.82
CA GLU A 78 -17.53 -5.16 13.03
C GLU A 78 -18.25 -5.04 11.68
N ASP A 79 -18.29 -3.82 11.11
CA ASP A 79 -18.87 -3.57 9.79
C ASP A 79 -18.21 -2.35 9.13
N PHE A 80 -18.33 -2.25 7.81
CA PHE A 80 -17.94 -1.07 7.08
C PHE A 80 -18.88 0.11 7.43
N ASP A 81 -18.31 1.31 7.44
CA ASP A 81 -19.07 2.56 7.49
C ASP A 81 -19.27 3.17 6.10
N ASP A 82 -19.69 4.42 6.05
CA ASP A 82 -19.91 5.13 4.79
C ASP A 82 -18.64 5.66 4.14
N TYR A 83 -17.49 5.58 4.84
CA TYR A 83 -16.21 6.04 4.31
C TYR A 83 -15.85 5.32 3.01
N TYR A 84 -15.52 6.10 1.99
CA TYR A 84 -15.02 5.61 0.72
C TYR A 84 -14.19 6.69 0.03
N CYS A 85 -12.97 6.36 -0.38
CA CYS A 85 -12.16 7.24 -1.18
C CYS A 85 -11.76 6.58 -2.50
N ASN A 86 -12.06 7.25 -3.62
CA ASN A 86 -11.66 6.82 -4.96
C ASN A 86 -10.23 7.29 -5.25
N LEU A 87 -9.26 6.40 -5.05
CA LEU A 87 -7.84 6.68 -5.26
C LEU A 87 -7.49 6.81 -6.75
N GLU A 88 -8.18 6.07 -7.60
CA GLU A 88 -7.99 6.11 -9.06
C GLU A 88 -8.34 7.48 -9.64
N ALA A 89 -9.40 8.13 -9.12
CA ALA A 89 -9.78 9.48 -9.55
C ALA A 89 -8.73 10.54 -9.17
N GLN A 90 -7.97 10.31 -8.09
CA GLN A 90 -6.93 11.24 -7.63
C GLN A 90 -5.57 10.99 -8.27
N SER A 91 -5.43 9.95 -9.07
CA SER A 91 -4.17 9.50 -9.67
C SER A 91 -4.20 9.41 -11.19
N ASN A 92 -5.06 10.20 -11.84
CA ASN A 92 -5.25 10.19 -13.29
C ASN A 92 -5.61 8.80 -13.86
N GLY A 93 -6.41 8.03 -13.14
CA GLY A 93 -6.82 6.67 -13.54
C GLY A 93 -5.84 5.58 -13.15
N ASN A 94 -4.74 5.90 -12.48
CA ASN A 94 -3.74 4.92 -12.07
C ASN A 94 -4.21 4.12 -10.87
N SER A 95 -3.73 2.89 -10.78
CA SER A 95 -3.90 2.01 -9.63
C SER A 95 -2.60 1.90 -8.84
N PHE A 96 -2.59 1.04 -7.83
CA PHE A 96 -1.41 0.76 -7.01
C PHE A 96 -1.17 -0.75 -6.90
N LEU A 97 0.08 -1.11 -6.62
CA LEU A 97 0.50 -2.50 -6.44
C LEU A 97 0.52 -2.93 -4.98
N ARG A 98 0.93 -2.02 -4.08
CA ARG A 98 1.11 -2.26 -2.64
C ARG A 98 0.63 -1.09 -1.83
N SER A 99 0.28 -1.36 -0.59
CA SER A 99 0.02 -0.37 0.45
C SER A 99 0.78 -0.73 1.72
N TRP A 100 1.17 0.28 2.51
CA TRP A 100 1.76 0.12 3.82
C TRP A 100 1.27 1.22 4.75
N HIS A 101 0.99 0.89 6.00
CA HIS A 101 0.75 1.88 7.03
C HIS A 101 2.07 2.51 7.49
N ILE A 102 2.09 3.83 7.74
CA ILE A 102 3.26 4.56 8.23
C ILE A 102 3.03 4.99 9.69
N THR A 103 2.08 5.89 9.90
CA THR A 103 1.76 6.47 11.21
C THR A 103 0.41 7.18 11.13
N GLU A 104 -0.27 7.34 12.25
CA GLU A 104 -1.61 7.92 12.31
C GLU A 104 -2.55 7.23 11.29
N ASP A 105 -3.06 7.97 10.31
CA ASP A 105 -3.83 7.48 9.16
C ASP A 105 -3.11 7.77 7.82
N TYR A 106 -1.78 7.83 7.85
CA TYR A 106 -0.94 7.94 6.66
C TYR A 106 -0.54 6.57 6.13
N PHE A 107 -0.72 6.38 4.84
CA PHE A 107 -0.35 5.17 4.13
C PHE A 107 0.57 5.49 2.96
N LEU A 108 1.55 4.62 2.71
CA LEU A 108 2.39 4.67 1.52
C LEU A 108 1.81 3.71 0.49
N LEU A 109 1.67 4.17 -0.75
CA LEU A 109 1.21 3.38 -1.88
C LEU A 109 2.29 3.28 -2.94
N LEU A 110 2.53 2.09 -3.46
CA LEU A 110 3.34 1.87 -4.65
C LEU A 110 2.42 1.93 -5.87
N MET A 111 2.50 3.04 -6.60
CA MET A 111 1.61 3.38 -7.69
C MET A 111 2.12 2.87 -9.03
N TYR A 112 1.20 2.48 -9.89
CA TYR A 112 1.47 2.27 -11.30
C TYR A 112 1.62 3.61 -12.03
N ASP A 113 2.41 3.62 -13.11
CA ASP A 113 2.71 4.82 -13.92
C ASP A 113 1.61 5.17 -14.92
N ARG A 114 0.67 4.27 -15.16
CA ARG A 114 -0.46 4.44 -16.09
C ARG A 114 -1.65 3.56 -15.71
N PRO A 115 -2.86 3.86 -16.26
CA PRO A 115 -4.06 3.08 -16.00
C PRO A 115 -3.97 1.64 -16.53
N PHE A 116 -4.72 0.73 -15.93
CA PHE A 116 -4.84 -0.66 -16.41
C PHE A 116 -5.48 -0.81 -17.79
N SER A 117 -6.11 0.24 -18.32
CA SER A 117 -6.59 0.28 -19.71
C SER A 117 -5.46 0.39 -20.74
N GLU A 118 -4.27 0.79 -20.30
CA GLU A 118 -3.07 0.88 -21.13
C GLU A 118 -2.18 -0.35 -20.91
N THR A 119 -1.37 -0.67 -21.93
CA THR A 119 -0.40 -1.76 -21.83
C THR A 119 0.94 -1.28 -21.27
N GLY A 120 1.71 -2.19 -20.67
CA GLY A 120 3.07 -1.90 -20.20
C GLY A 120 3.14 -1.07 -18.93
N TYR A 121 2.08 -1.05 -18.11
CA TYR A 121 2.07 -0.39 -16.81
C TYR A 121 3.13 -0.99 -15.88
N THR A 122 3.84 -0.12 -15.18
CA THR A 122 4.91 -0.46 -14.24
C THR A 122 4.68 0.25 -12.90
N ALA A 123 4.89 -0.46 -11.80
CA ALA A 123 4.79 0.14 -10.46
C ALA A 123 6.15 0.76 -10.09
N ASN A 124 6.31 2.04 -10.39
CA ASN A 124 7.58 2.78 -10.27
C ASN A 124 7.45 4.14 -9.59
N GLN A 125 6.32 4.42 -8.94
CA GLN A 125 6.05 5.67 -8.23
C GLN A 125 5.58 5.40 -6.82
N LEU A 126 5.83 6.34 -5.91
CA LEU A 126 5.24 6.32 -4.56
C LEU A 126 4.27 7.48 -4.39
N ALA A 127 3.20 7.22 -3.65
CA ALA A 127 2.30 8.26 -3.17
C ALA A 127 1.98 8.05 -1.70
N VAL A 128 1.75 9.13 -0.99
CA VAL A 128 1.23 9.12 0.38
C VAL A 128 -0.27 9.38 0.32
N PHE A 129 -1.01 8.56 1.01
CA PHE A 129 -2.45 8.73 1.21
C PHE A 129 -2.73 9.08 2.68
N LYS A 130 -3.38 10.23 2.93
CA LYS A 130 -3.89 10.67 4.24
C LYS A 130 -5.39 10.35 4.28
N ALA A 131 -5.78 9.33 5.04
CA ALA A 131 -7.15 8.81 4.99
C ALA A 131 -8.19 9.81 5.53
N GLY A 132 -7.95 10.47 6.65
CA GLY A 132 -8.88 11.45 7.21
C GLY A 132 -9.06 12.71 6.36
N ALA A 133 -8.11 13.02 5.49
CA ALA A 133 -8.21 14.10 4.51
C ALA A 133 -8.67 13.62 3.13
N GLU A 134 -8.82 12.31 2.94
CA GLU A 134 -9.14 11.68 1.65
C GLU A 134 -8.22 12.15 0.52
N LYS A 135 -6.91 12.33 0.83
CA LYS A 135 -5.96 12.97 -0.07
C LYS A 135 -4.79 12.04 -0.42
N LEU A 136 -4.59 11.85 -1.72
CA LEU A 136 -3.43 11.20 -2.31
C LEU A 136 -2.44 12.25 -2.81
N THR A 137 -1.16 12.11 -2.47
CA THR A 137 -0.10 13.02 -2.91
C THR A 137 1.12 12.21 -3.34
N TYR A 138 1.58 12.39 -4.58
CA TYR A 138 2.79 11.74 -5.05
C TYR A 138 4.02 12.22 -4.30
N VAL A 139 4.94 11.30 -4.01
CA VAL A 139 6.16 11.58 -3.27
C VAL A 139 7.17 12.26 -4.18
N SER A 140 7.65 13.43 -3.75
CA SER A 140 8.74 14.16 -4.39
C SER A 140 10.12 13.71 -3.86
N GLY A 141 11.20 14.03 -4.58
CA GLY A 141 12.57 13.75 -4.14
C GLY A 141 13.05 12.31 -4.39
N LEU A 142 12.27 11.50 -5.09
CA LEU A 142 12.72 10.20 -5.62
C LEU A 142 13.51 10.40 -6.93
N PRO A 143 14.29 9.39 -7.37
CA PRO A 143 14.84 9.36 -8.72
C PRO A 143 13.76 9.46 -9.79
N SER A 144 14.14 9.82 -11.02
CA SER A 144 13.23 9.78 -12.17
C SER A 144 12.62 8.39 -12.34
N THR A 145 11.35 8.33 -12.67
CA THR A 145 10.63 7.07 -12.94
C THR A 145 11.25 6.26 -14.07
N ASP A 146 11.95 6.92 -15.00
CA ASP A 146 12.62 6.26 -16.14
C ASP A 146 13.81 5.38 -15.71
N ILE A 147 14.41 5.68 -14.56
CA ILE A 147 15.54 4.92 -14.04
C ILE A 147 15.20 4.04 -12.85
N ILE A 148 14.02 4.19 -12.25
CA ILE A 148 13.57 3.32 -11.16
C ILE A 148 13.23 1.94 -11.74
N SER A 149 13.99 0.92 -11.33
CA SER A 149 13.75 -0.48 -11.70
C SER A 149 12.99 -1.27 -10.65
N GLY A 150 12.85 -0.76 -9.43
CA GLY A 150 12.06 -1.40 -8.40
C GLY A 150 12.16 -0.77 -7.02
N PHE A 151 11.24 -1.19 -6.15
CA PHE A 151 11.19 -0.85 -4.73
C PHE A 151 11.33 -2.09 -3.88
N GLY A 152 11.79 -1.92 -2.64
CA GLY A 152 11.78 -2.97 -1.65
C GLY A 152 10.36 -3.49 -1.36
N ASN A 153 10.26 -4.77 -1.03
CA ASN A 153 8.98 -5.42 -0.76
C ASN A 153 8.39 -5.03 0.60
N THR A 154 9.25 -4.66 1.54
CA THR A 154 8.88 -4.24 2.89
C THR A 154 9.49 -2.88 3.19
N ILE A 155 8.77 -2.10 3.98
CA ILE A 155 9.27 -0.84 4.54
C ILE A 155 9.66 -1.05 6.01
N HIS A 156 10.53 -0.20 6.52
CA HIS A 156 10.72 -0.01 7.94
C HIS A 156 10.09 1.32 8.36
N VAL A 157 9.37 1.32 9.47
CA VAL A 157 8.76 2.54 10.03
C VAL A 157 9.43 2.87 11.35
N GLU A 158 9.91 4.10 11.49
CA GLU A 158 10.49 4.63 12.72
C GLU A 158 10.20 6.13 12.84
N ASN A 159 9.76 6.56 14.03
CA ASN A 159 9.48 7.97 14.34
C ASN A 159 8.53 8.64 13.30
N GLY A 160 7.48 7.94 12.89
CA GLY A 160 6.49 8.45 11.95
C GLY A 160 7.00 8.63 10.51
N LYS A 161 8.14 8.05 10.16
CA LYS A 161 8.70 8.06 8.81
C LYS A 161 8.82 6.64 8.29
N ALA A 162 8.65 6.48 6.98
CA ALA A 162 8.89 5.20 6.32
C ALA A 162 10.27 5.20 5.65
N TYR A 163 10.92 4.06 5.68
CA TYR A 163 12.18 3.80 4.98
C TYR A 163 11.92 2.71 3.97
N ILE A 164 12.29 2.96 2.72
CA ILE A 164 12.09 2.02 1.61
C ILE A 164 13.33 1.98 0.73
N ALA A 165 13.67 0.80 0.24
CA ALA A 165 14.72 0.64 -0.73
C ALA A 165 14.23 1.03 -2.14
N VAL A 166 15.05 1.75 -2.87
CA VAL A 166 14.86 2.12 -4.27
C VAL A 166 16.03 1.61 -5.08
N THR A 167 15.75 0.82 -6.10
CA THR A 167 16.73 0.31 -7.05
C THR A 167 16.61 1.09 -8.36
N THR A 168 17.74 1.54 -8.91
CA THR A 168 17.78 2.25 -10.17
C THR A 168 18.67 1.53 -11.18
N THR A 169 18.48 1.83 -12.47
CA THR A 169 19.27 1.23 -13.56
C THR A 169 20.65 1.84 -13.73
N ASP A 170 20.89 2.99 -13.11
CA ASP A 170 22.10 3.81 -13.28
C ASP A 170 23.07 3.77 -12.08
N GLY A 171 22.75 2.98 -11.05
CA GLY A 171 23.59 2.91 -9.85
C GLY A 171 23.16 1.86 -8.82
N ASN A 172 23.86 1.88 -7.70
CA ASN A 172 23.54 1.01 -6.58
C ASN A 172 22.22 1.42 -5.91
N PRO A 173 21.43 0.46 -5.38
CA PRO A 173 20.24 0.77 -4.64
C PRO A 173 20.52 1.59 -3.38
N ALA A 174 19.56 2.41 -3.00
CA ALA A 174 19.65 3.23 -1.81
C ALA A 174 18.36 3.15 -0.98
N ILE A 175 18.49 3.39 0.32
CA ILE A 175 17.35 3.51 1.21
C ILE A 175 16.92 4.97 1.23
N TYR A 176 15.64 5.20 0.97
CA TYR A 176 15.01 6.52 1.03
C TYR A 176 14.13 6.64 2.27
N LYS A 177 14.25 7.76 2.96
CA LYS A 177 13.35 8.15 4.06
C LYS A 177 12.19 8.94 3.46
N ILE A 178 10.96 8.49 3.73
CA ILE A 178 9.72 9.13 3.29
C ILE A 178 9.11 9.90 4.46
N ASP A 179 8.88 11.18 4.27
CA ASP A 179 8.10 12.02 5.16
C ASP A 179 6.64 12.03 4.68
N PRO A 180 5.70 11.39 5.42
CA PRO A 180 4.31 11.32 4.98
C PRO A 180 3.60 12.68 5.05
N VAL A 181 3.97 13.57 5.97
CA VAL A 181 3.33 14.88 6.12
C VAL A 181 3.58 15.77 4.90
N ASN A 182 4.81 15.77 4.40
CA ASN A 182 5.23 16.59 3.25
C ASN A 182 5.18 15.80 1.92
N ALA A 183 4.86 14.51 1.93
CA ALA A 183 4.97 13.61 0.79
C ALA A 183 6.33 13.77 0.07
N SER A 184 7.42 13.68 0.82
CA SER A 184 8.77 13.90 0.30
C SER A 184 9.72 12.76 0.68
N ALA A 185 10.67 12.49 -0.20
CA ALA A 185 11.71 11.49 -0.03
C ALA A 185 13.08 12.17 0.13
N THR A 186 13.90 11.63 1.02
CA THR A 186 15.30 12.02 1.19
C THR A 186 16.16 10.76 1.02
N LYS A 187 17.14 10.83 0.13
CA LYS A 187 18.11 9.74 -0.07
C LYS A 187 18.96 9.54 1.18
N GLY A 188 19.02 8.31 1.65
CA GLY A 188 19.86 7.88 2.76
C GLY A 188 21.04 7.02 2.28
N VAL A 189 21.26 5.90 2.94
CA VAL A 189 22.38 5.00 2.69
C VAL A 189 22.26 4.35 1.31
N THR A 190 23.36 4.39 0.56
CA THR A 190 23.55 3.59 -0.65
C THR A 190 24.23 2.28 -0.28
N VAL A 191 23.77 1.17 -0.85
CA VAL A 191 24.27 -0.18 -0.56
C VAL A 191 24.86 -0.76 -1.82
N GLU A 192 26.07 -1.29 -1.73
CA GLU A 192 26.72 -2.00 -2.85
C GLU A 192 26.05 -3.37 -3.04
N ALA A 193 25.03 -3.40 -3.87
CA ALA A 193 24.21 -4.57 -4.17
C ALA A 193 23.49 -4.37 -5.51
N THR A 194 22.94 -5.45 -6.07
CA THR A 194 22.10 -5.36 -7.27
C THR A 194 20.70 -4.87 -6.95
N GLN A 195 20.18 -5.23 -5.77
CA GLN A 195 18.86 -4.81 -5.27
C GLN A 195 18.78 -4.98 -3.76
N ILE A 196 17.87 -4.25 -3.12
CA ILE A 196 17.47 -4.45 -1.73
C ILE A 196 15.99 -4.82 -1.73
N THR A 197 15.66 -6.03 -1.28
CA THR A 197 14.29 -6.54 -1.31
C THR A 197 13.47 -6.15 -0.09
N GLY A 198 14.13 -5.89 1.02
CA GLY A 198 13.48 -5.49 2.28
C GLY A 198 14.48 -4.90 3.25
N ILE A 199 13.96 -4.14 4.19
CA ILE A 199 14.72 -3.53 5.28
C ILE A 199 14.00 -3.76 6.60
N GLY A 200 14.76 -3.82 7.68
CA GLY A 200 14.23 -3.97 9.03
C GLY A 200 15.27 -3.58 10.07
N LYS A 201 14.81 -3.33 11.29
CA LYS A 201 15.66 -3.06 12.44
C LYS A 201 15.68 -4.26 13.36
N LEU A 202 16.86 -4.73 13.73
CA LEU A 202 17.00 -5.75 14.74
C LEU A 202 16.75 -5.14 16.13
N ALA A 203 16.00 -5.85 16.95
CA ALA A 203 15.89 -5.49 18.35
C ALA A 203 17.26 -5.63 19.04
N ALA A 204 17.58 -4.69 19.94
CA ALA A 204 18.76 -4.87 20.79
C ALA A 204 18.60 -6.14 21.61
N ALA A 205 19.68 -6.92 21.71
CA ALA A 205 19.68 -8.07 22.59
C ALA A 205 19.43 -7.59 24.03
N THR A 206 18.34 -8.08 24.64
CA THR A 206 18.16 -7.90 26.08
C THR A 206 19.22 -8.77 26.77
N SER A 207 20.18 -8.14 27.45
CA SER A 207 21.08 -8.86 28.35
C SER A 207 20.20 -9.54 29.41
N GLN A 208 20.08 -10.86 29.36
CA GLN A 208 19.58 -11.61 30.51
C GLN A 208 20.67 -11.52 31.57
N ASN A 209 20.42 -10.72 32.59
CA ASN A 209 21.16 -10.78 33.87
C ASN A 209 20.59 -11.91 34.74
#